data_f9c263a9517f772392e129400cbd4e1a
#
_entry.id   f9c263a9517f772392e129400cbd4e1a
#
_cell.length_a   1.000
_cell.length_b   1.000
_cell.length_c   1.000
_cell.angle_alpha   90.00
_cell.angle_beta   90.00
_cell.angle_gamma   90.00
#
_symmetry.space_group_name_H-M   'P 1'
#
loop_
_entity.id
_entity.type
_entity.pdbx_description
1 polymer ?
#
loop_
_entity_poly.entity_id
_entity_poly.type
_entity_poly.pdbx_seq_one_letter_code
_entity_poly.pdbx_strand_id
1 'polypeptide(L)'
;TRINQTAHDRSTRAAAMAGVAALFASPALPFPSTSTSSSSSSSCSCRFRPAVACAPRHPPAPRRVIRRFDEVEGASKKRRGVIGGGGGGGSLASSTRKDKGLAVDFKESQVADFEDLEEDKFLNAVVKVYCTHIRPDYGLPWQKQRQHSSTGSAFMIGDGKLLTNAHCVEHDTQVKVKRRGDDKKYVAKVLARGTECDLALLSVENEEFWRGTEPLQLGRLPCLQDSVTVVGYPLGGDTISVTKGVVSRIEVTPYAHGTSDLLGVQIDAAINAGNSGGPAFNEQGECIGVAFQVFRSDEAENIGYVIPTTVVSHFLNDYHKNGKYTGFPCLGVLLQKLENPALRESLKVPSSEGDVITSFDGISVGCEGTVPFRSTERIAFRYLTSQKYAGDVAQLGIIREGNFMKVQTILHPRKHLVPFNVEGGQPSYLIVAGLVFTPLTEPFIEEECEDTLGLKLLAKARYSLSTFEGEQIVIVSQVLASEVNIGYEHMGNQQVMKLNGTLIKNIHHLAHLVDTCQDKFLTFEFEDDFLVVLDWEEAVAASSDIQKEHAIPSVRSSDLSEPYVDTNHEVQNQGEDFGDSPVTNFELGVDCMLWA
;
A
#
# COMPACT_ATOMS: atom_id res chain seq x y z
N THR A 1 48.89 -23.56 28.56
CA THR A 1 49.09 -22.78 27.33
C THR A 1 47.79 -22.67 26.54
N ARG A 2 46.90 -21.94 27.07
CA ARG A 2 45.71 -21.38 26.40
C ARG A 2 45.67 -19.95 26.89
N ILE A 3 45.81 -18.96 25.97
CA ILE A 3 45.36 -17.56 26.07
C ILE A 3 45.92 -16.89 24.81
N ASN A 4 45.06 -16.17 24.07
CA ASN A 4 45.22 -15.34 22.89
C ASN A 4 44.67 -15.91 21.57
N GLN A 5 43.35 -15.79 21.46
CA GLN A 5 42.66 -15.82 20.15
C GLN A 5 41.30 -15.09 20.15
N THR A 6 41.12 -14.03 20.92
CA THR A 6 39.85 -13.29 20.96
C THR A 6 39.96 -11.78 20.72
N ALA A 7 41.08 -11.29 20.21
CA ALA A 7 41.29 -9.86 19.98
C ALA A 7 41.38 -9.45 18.49
N HIS A 8 41.30 -10.41 17.55
CA HIS A 8 41.52 -10.08 16.12
C HIS A 8 40.19 -10.02 15.32
N ASP A 9 39.07 -10.50 15.88
CA ASP A 9 37.79 -10.60 15.14
C ASP A 9 36.87 -9.37 15.31
N ARG A 10 37.22 -8.43 16.20
CA ARG A 10 36.45 -7.18 16.37
C ARG A 10 36.94 -6.01 15.53
N SER A 11 38.15 -6.11 14.96
CA SER A 11 38.74 -5.02 14.15
C SER A 11 38.30 -5.06 12.67
N THR A 12 37.91 -6.21 12.16
CA THR A 12 37.52 -6.39 10.76
C THR A 12 36.06 -6.07 10.48
N ARG A 13 35.17 -6.16 11.48
CA ARG A 13 33.78 -5.75 11.31
C ARG A 13 33.53 -4.23 11.37
N ALA A 14 34.40 -3.47 12.05
CA ALA A 14 34.29 -2.01 12.10
C ALA A 14 34.77 -1.31 10.81
N ALA A 15 35.60 -1.97 10.03
CA ALA A 15 36.13 -1.42 8.76
C ALA A 15 35.14 -1.63 7.59
N ALA A 16 34.27 -2.63 7.64
CA ALA A 16 33.29 -2.91 6.59
C ALA A 16 32.07 -1.96 6.62
N MET A 17 31.75 -1.40 7.80
CA MET A 17 30.63 -0.45 7.92
C MET A 17 30.97 1.00 7.53
N ALA A 18 32.24 1.37 7.51
CA ALA A 18 32.67 2.72 7.11
C ALA A 18 32.79 2.92 5.58
N GLY A 19 32.75 1.85 4.79
CA GLY A 19 32.86 1.89 3.33
C GLY A 19 31.58 2.19 2.56
N VAL A 20 30.40 2.00 3.17
CA VAL A 20 29.12 2.11 2.48
C VAL A 20 28.53 3.53 2.50
N ALA A 21 28.99 4.40 3.39
CA ALA A 21 28.50 5.79 3.50
C ALA A 21 29.11 6.77 2.48
N ALA A 22 30.13 6.36 1.71
CA ALA A 22 30.87 7.25 0.80
C ALA A 22 30.42 7.21 -0.68
N LEU A 23 29.40 6.44 -1.03
CA LEU A 23 28.98 6.21 -2.43
C LEU A 23 27.78 7.05 -2.92
N PHE A 24 27.29 8.00 -2.13
CA PHE A 24 26.15 8.86 -2.53
C PHE A 24 26.45 10.37 -2.56
N ALA A 25 27.69 10.77 -2.86
CA ALA A 25 28.00 12.17 -3.17
C ALA A 25 28.27 12.32 -4.68
N SER A 26 27.31 12.79 -5.43
CA SER A 26 27.51 13.19 -6.83
C SER A 26 28.35 14.47 -6.90
N PRO A 27 29.41 14.54 -7.72
CA PRO A 27 30.13 15.77 -7.96
C PRO A 27 29.38 16.62 -9.00
N ALA A 28 29.12 17.88 -8.66
CA ALA A 28 28.65 18.91 -9.58
C ALA A 28 29.74 19.23 -10.60
N LEU A 29 29.41 19.24 -11.88
CA LEU A 29 30.25 19.67 -12.98
C LEU A 29 30.35 21.21 -13.00
N PRO A 30 31.52 21.81 -13.28
CA PRO A 30 31.68 23.25 -13.40
C PRO A 30 31.32 23.74 -14.81
N PHE A 31 30.56 24.82 -14.90
CA PHE A 31 30.38 25.59 -16.13
C PHE A 31 31.55 26.54 -16.36
N PRO A 32 31.95 26.81 -17.62
CA PRO A 32 33.11 27.63 -17.94
C PRO A 32 32.85 29.13 -17.76
N SER A 33 33.78 29.80 -17.08
CA SER A 33 33.80 31.25 -16.93
C SER A 33 34.38 31.93 -18.17
N THR A 34 33.68 32.91 -18.73
CA THR A 34 34.24 33.89 -19.65
C THR A 34 34.74 35.11 -18.87
N SER A 35 35.98 35.44 -19.11
CA SER A 35 36.72 36.58 -18.60
C SER A 35 36.32 37.89 -19.24
N THR A 36 36.16 38.99 -18.50
CA THR A 36 36.65 40.30 -18.92
C THR A 36 37.01 41.16 -17.70
N SER A 37 38.10 41.85 -17.90
CA SER A 37 38.93 42.68 -17.03
C SER A 37 38.27 44.01 -16.61
N SER A 38 38.54 44.57 -15.42
CA SER A 38 39.51 45.64 -15.15
C SER A 38 39.15 46.47 -13.90
N SER A 39 40.17 46.60 -13.08
CA SER A 39 40.70 47.79 -12.37
C SER A 39 39.97 48.48 -11.23
N SER A 40 40.77 48.61 -10.18
CA SER A 40 41.13 49.72 -9.29
C SER A 40 40.44 49.88 -7.94
N SER A 41 41.25 49.59 -6.96
CA SER A 41 41.63 50.28 -5.70
C SER A 41 40.67 51.23 -4.99
N SER A 42 40.46 50.99 -3.71
CA SER A 42 40.97 51.81 -2.60
C SER A 42 40.44 51.38 -1.26
N SER A 43 41.33 51.43 -0.31
CA SER A 43 41.23 51.16 1.12
C SER A 43 40.38 52.19 1.88
N CYS A 44 39.62 51.76 2.88
CA CYS A 44 39.49 52.54 4.13
C CYS A 44 38.98 51.67 5.27
N SER A 45 39.76 51.69 6.34
CA SER A 45 39.49 51.09 7.67
C SER A 45 38.55 51.96 8.48
N CYS A 46 37.62 51.38 9.24
CA CYS A 46 37.17 51.89 10.54
C CYS A 46 36.42 50.85 11.39
N ARG A 47 36.61 51.01 12.66
CA ARG A 47 36.42 50.10 13.81
C ARG A 47 34.97 49.96 14.31
N PHE A 48 34.67 48.75 14.79
CA PHE A 48 33.87 48.29 15.94
C PHE A 48 32.71 49.11 16.56
N ARG A 49 31.52 48.47 16.64
CA ARG A 49 30.82 48.02 17.86
C ARG A 49 29.57 47.18 17.52
N PRO A 50 29.15 46.21 18.42
CA PRO A 50 28.22 45.15 18.12
C PRO A 50 26.77 45.57 18.29
N ALA A 51 25.90 45.14 17.36
CA ALA A 51 24.46 45.19 17.48
C ALA A 51 23.87 43.78 17.36
N VAL A 52 22.94 43.50 18.22
CA VAL A 52 22.17 42.30 18.43
C VAL A 52 21.62 41.75 17.11
N ALA A 53 21.91 40.46 16.83
CA ALA A 53 21.46 39.75 15.65
C ALA A 53 19.95 39.40 15.80
N CYS A 54 19.12 39.96 14.92
CA CYS A 54 17.84 39.35 14.52
C CYS A 54 18.11 38.29 13.45
N ALA A 55 17.71 37.07 13.72
CA ALA A 55 17.80 35.96 12.76
C ALA A 55 16.90 36.21 11.52
N PRO A 56 17.36 35.93 10.31
CA PRO A 56 16.52 36.01 9.12
C PRO A 56 15.51 34.84 9.11
N ARG A 57 14.25 35.16 8.93
CA ARG A 57 13.18 34.18 8.66
C ARG A 57 13.45 33.58 7.29
N HIS A 58 13.64 32.26 7.26
CA HIS A 58 13.63 31.49 6.03
C HIS A 58 12.21 31.48 5.43
N PRO A 59 12.07 31.55 4.09
CA PRO A 59 10.80 31.33 3.43
C PRO A 59 10.39 29.85 3.61
N PRO A 60 9.08 29.57 3.77
CA PRO A 60 8.62 28.20 3.91
C PRO A 60 8.87 27.40 2.63
N ALA A 61 9.35 26.19 2.78
CA ALA A 61 9.49 25.20 1.71
C ALA A 61 8.13 24.92 1.03
N PRO A 62 8.09 24.61 -0.27
CA PRO A 62 6.83 24.31 -0.94
C PRO A 62 6.22 23.04 -0.34
N ARG A 63 5.03 23.19 0.24
CA ARG A 63 4.21 22.09 0.75
C ARG A 63 3.87 21.17 -0.42
N ARG A 64 4.35 19.95 -0.40
CA ARG A 64 3.77 18.85 -1.18
C ARG A 64 2.36 18.62 -0.66
N VAL A 65 1.39 19.09 -1.41
CA VAL A 65 -0.02 18.82 -1.15
C VAL A 65 -0.31 17.41 -1.65
N ILE A 66 -0.15 16.43 -0.79
CA ILE A 66 -0.86 15.16 -0.95
C ILE A 66 -2.31 15.48 -0.59
N ARG A 67 -3.13 15.74 -1.59
CA ARG A 67 -4.57 15.93 -1.37
C ARG A 67 -5.19 14.58 -1.08
N ARG A 68 -5.46 14.31 0.18
CA ARG A 68 -6.53 13.39 0.58
C ARG A 68 -7.83 13.91 -0.03
N PHE A 69 -8.63 13.02 -0.54
CA PHE A 69 -10.00 13.33 -0.93
C PHE A 69 -10.82 13.51 0.36
N ASP A 70 -10.86 14.74 0.87
CA ASP A 70 -11.80 15.10 1.92
C ASP A 70 -13.16 15.42 1.30
N GLU A 71 -14.18 14.81 1.85
CA GLU A 71 -15.58 15.00 1.53
C GLU A 71 -15.99 16.47 1.64
N VAL A 72 -16.58 17.00 0.59
CA VAL A 72 -17.28 18.28 0.62
C VAL A 72 -18.68 18.04 1.18
N GLU A 73 -18.87 18.24 2.47
CA GLU A 73 -20.22 18.37 3.05
C GLU A 73 -20.91 19.62 2.51
N GLY A 74 -21.96 19.41 1.75
CA GLY A 74 -22.87 20.45 1.26
C GLY A 74 -23.69 21.07 2.39
N ALA A 75 -23.23 22.17 2.95
CA ALA A 75 -24.02 22.96 3.89
C ALA A 75 -25.12 23.75 3.16
N SER A 76 -26.33 23.24 3.18
CA SER A 76 -27.53 23.97 2.78
C SER A 76 -27.87 25.07 3.79
N LYS A 77 -27.52 26.33 3.48
CA LYS A 77 -27.97 27.51 4.23
C LYS A 77 -29.40 27.85 3.85
N LYS A 78 -30.37 27.51 4.71
CA LYS A 78 -31.71 28.13 4.74
C LYS A 78 -31.59 29.64 5.01
N ARG A 79 -31.84 30.49 4.03
CA ARG A 79 -32.12 31.91 4.25
C ARG A 79 -33.59 32.06 4.67
N ARG A 80 -33.82 32.52 5.89
CA ARG A 80 -35.09 33.08 6.36
C ARG A 80 -35.27 34.46 5.73
N GLY A 81 -36.38 34.66 5.01
CA GLY A 81 -36.79 35.98 4.54
C GLY A 81 -37.40 36.80 5.67
N VAL A 82 -37.01 38.06 5.74
CA VAL A 82 -37.66 39.10 6.56
C VAL A 82 -38.45 39.99 5.63
N ILE A 83 -39.76 40.13 5.93
CA ILE A 83 -40.75 40.99 5.30
C ILE A 83 -40.48 42.45 5.78
N GLY A 84 -40.49 43.42 4.88
CA GLY A 84 -40.53 44.83 5.21
C GLY A 84 -41.03 45.63 4.01
N GLY A 85 -42.25 46.19 4.13
CA GLY A 85 -42.99 46.85 3.11
C GLY A 85 -42.69 48.35 2.90
N GLY A 86 -43.27 48.93 1.91
CA GLY A 86 -43.35 50.39 1.66
C GLY A 86 -43.30 50.76 0.18
N GLY A 87 -44.28 50.98 -0.50
CA GLY A 87 -45.13 51.98 -0.99
C GLY A 87 -44.51 52.93 -2.00
N GLY A 88 -45.17 53.14 -3.16
CA GLY A 88 -44.91 54.31 -3.99
C GLY A 88 -45.17 54.05 -5.48
N GLY A 89 -46.29 54.57 -5.97
CA GLY A 89 -46.89 54.43 -7.26
C GLY A 89 -46.22 55.17 -8.41
N GLY A 90 -46.66 54.88 -9.62
CA GLY A 90 -46.30 55.56 -10.85
C GLY A 90 -46.90 54.87 -12.07
N SER A 91 -48.04 55.35 -12.46
CA SER A 91 -48.77 55.06 -13.69
C SER A 91 -48.01 55.48 -14.93
N LEU A 92 -48.08 54.71 -16.02
CA LEU A 92 -48.53 55.18 -17.34
C LEU A 92 -48.33 54.14 -18.46
N ALA A 93 -49.46 53.96 -19.17
CA ALA A 93 -49.66 53.77 -20.61
C ALA A 93 -49.26 52.45 -21.33
N SER A 94 -50.29 51.72 -21.58
CA SER A 94 -50.70 50.98 -22.77
C SER A 94 -49.83 50.97 -24.01
N SER A 95 -49.54 49.78 -24.52
CA SER A 95 -49.64 49.47 -25.95
C SER A 95 -49.91 47.96 -26.14
N THR A 96 -51.06 47.70 -26.66
CA THR A 96 -51.54 46.40 -27.09
C THR A 96 -50.73 45.89 -28.28
N ARG A 97 -50.09 44.72 -28.13
CA ARG A 97 -49.82 43.85 -29.27
C ARG A 97 -50.30 42.45 -28.93
N LYS A 98 -51.31 42.06 -29.75
CA LYS A 98 -51.77 40.67 -29.80
C LYS A 98 -50.68 39.81 -30.39
N ASP A 99 -50.06 38.98 -29.61
CA ASP A 99 -49.33 37.81 -30.11
C ASP A 99 -50.18 36.55 -29.82
N LYS A 100 -50.40 35.84 -30.92
CA LYS A 100 -51.10 34.58 -30.98
C LYS A 100 -50.36 33.56 -30.14
N GLY A 101 -51.05 33.03 -29.13
CA GLY A 101 -50.60 31.85 -28.41
C GLY A 101 -50.44 30.68 -29.38
N LEU A 102 -49.18 30.22 -29.58
CA LEU A 102 -48.93 28.85 -30.00
C LEU A 102 -49.18 27.99 -28.75
N ALA A 103 -50.34 27.36 -28.70
CA ALA A 103 -50.51 26.19 -27.86
C ALA A 103 -49.58 25.09 -28.43
N VAL A 104 -48.46 24.83 -27.76
CA VAL A 104 -47.67 23.63 -27.99
C VAL A 104 -48.50 22.50 -27.38
N ASP A 105 -49.22 21.79 -28.23
CA ASP A 105 -49.82 20.51 -27.93
C ASP A 105 -48.67 19.57 -27.51
N PHE A 106 -48.50 19.35 -26.22
CA PHE A 106 -47.76 18.20 -25.71
C PHE A 106 -48.59 16.97 -26.07
N LYS A 107 -48.50 16.53 -27.32
CA LYS A 107 -48.74 15.14 -27.62
C LYS A 107 -47.83 14.35 -26.72
N GLU A 108 -48.41 13.53 -25.85
CA GLU A 108 -47.73 12.35 -25.31
C GLU A 108 -47.00 11.67 -26.49
N SER A 109 -45.73 12.01 -26.64
CA SER A 109 -44.85 11.21 -27.46
C SER A 109 -44.83 9.86 -26.77
N GLN A 110 -45.47 8.89 -27.42
CA GLN A 110 -45.26 7.49 -27.18
C GLN A 110 -43.81 7.32 -26.74
N VAL A 111 -43.66 6.84 -25.48
CA VAL A 111 -42.37 6.23 -25.06
C VAL A 111 -42.14 5.18 -26.12
N ALA A 112 -41.23 5.47 -27.06
CA ALA A 112 -40.72 4.46 -27.96
C ALA A 112 -40.19 3.39 -27.01
N ASP A 113 -40.78 2.19 -27.11
CA ASP A 113 -40.13 0.99 -26.60
C ASP A 113 -38.74 0.99 -27.25
N PHE A 114 -37.77 1.50 -26.52
CA PHE A 114 -36.36 1.28 -26.85
C PHE A 114 -36.20 -0.22 -26.70
N GLU A 115 -36.31 -0.94 -27.80
CA GLU A 115 -35.68 -2.25 -27.93
C GLU A 115 -34.28 -2.07 -27.38
N ASP A 116 -34.00 -2.67 -26.23
CA ASP A 116 -32.66 -2.71 -25.63
C ASP A 116 -31.74 -3.25 -26.70
N LEU A 117 -30.98 -2.34 -27.34
CA LEU A 117 -29.97 -2.70 -28.31
C LEU A 117 -29.06 -3.73 -27.63
N GLU A 118 -28.70 -4.79 -28.35
CA GLU A 118 -27.81 -5.84 -27.79
C GLU A 118 -26.53 -5.28 -27.17
N GLU A 119 -26.10 -4.12 -27.61
CA GLU A 119 -24.96 -3.35 -27.12
C GLU A 119 -25.10 -2.91 -25.64
N ASP A 120 -26.28 -2.86 -25.06
CA ASP A 120 -26.51 -2.42 -23.67
C ASP A 120 -26.54 -3.55 -22.63
N LYS A 121 -26.54 -4.81 -23.04
CA LYS A 121 -26.69 -5.96 -22.12
C LYS A 121 -25.55 -6.04 -21.09
N PHE A 122 -24.30 -5.80 -21.50
CA PHE A 122 -23.15 -5.84 -20.59
C PHE A 122 -23.18 -4.75 -19.52
N LEU A 123 -23.85 -3.61 -19.77
CA LEU A 123 -24.01 -2.54 -18.79
C LEU A 123 -24.88 -2.97 -17.59
N ASN A 124 -25.79 -3.93 -17.78
CA ASN A 124 -26.66 -4.43 -16.70
C ASN A 124 -25.90 -5.31 -15.70
N ALA A 125 -24.74 -5.83 -16.08
CA ALA A 125 -23.86 -6.55 -15.16
C ALA A 125 -23.04 -5.62 -14.26
N VAL A 126 -23.01 -4.30 -14.52
CA VAL A 126 -22.25 -3.32 -13.74
C VAL A 126 -23.13 -2.72 -12.65
N VAL A 127 -22.68 -2.70 -11.43
CA VAL A 127 -23.42 -2.28 -10.26
C VAL A 127 -22.67 -1.21 -9.47
N LYS A 128 -23.42 -0.33 -8.79
CA LYS A 128 -22.85 0.65 -7.87
C LYS A 128 -22.64 0.03 -6.50
N VAL A 129 -21.44 0.24 -5.94
CA VAL A 129 -21.06 -0.18 -4.59
C VAL A 129 -21.21 1.00 -3.63
N TYR A 130 -21.76 0.77 -2.46
CA TYR A 130 -21.81 1.69 -1.33
C TYR A 130 -21.15 0.98 -0.15
N CYS A 131 -20.06 1.51 0.33
CA CYS A 131 -19.35 0.97 1.48
C CYS A 131 -19.40 1.95 2.65
N THR A 132 -19.61 1.42 3.83
CA THR A 132 -19.48 2.13 5.09
C THR A 132 -18.26 1.60 5.80
N HIS A 133 -17.31 2.47 6.09
CA HIS A 133 -16.00 2.14 6.65
C HIS A 133 -15.88 2.62 8.09
N ILE A 134 -15.19 1.84 8.91
CA ILE A 134 -14.71 2.25 10.22
C ILE A 134 -13.24 1.82 10.32
N ARG A 135 -12.32 2.75 10.12
CA ARG A 135 -10.89 2.49 10.24
C ARG A 135 -10.47 2.37 11.70
N PRO A 136 -9.47 1.57 12.04
CA PRO A 136 -8.80 1.67 13.32
C PRO A 136 -8.12 3.04 13.45
N ASP A 137 -7.93 3.48 14.66
CA ASP A 137 -7.08 4.62 14.99
C ASP A 137 -5.70 4.03 15.34
N TYR A 138 -4.67 4.36 14.57
CA TYR A 138 -3.35 3.75 14.75
C TYR A 138 -2.58 4.40 15.90
N GLY A 139 -2.83 5.67 16.20
CA GLY A 139 -2.28 6.37 17.36
C GLY A 139 -2.93 5.94 18.68
N LEU A 140 -4.24 5.60 18.64
CA LEU A 140 -5.01 5.11 19.78
C LEU A 140 -5.56 3.70 19.48
N PRO A 141 -4.73 2.65 19.50
CA PRO A 141 -5.06 1.35 18.92
C PRO A 141 -6.25 0.63 19.57
N TRP A 142 -6.75 1.08 20.73
CA TRP A 142 -7.99 0.62 21.35
C TRP A 142 -9.24 1.34 20.84
N GLN A 143 -9.09 2.36 19.96
CA GLN A 143 -10.17 3.15 19.40
C GLN A 143 -10.33 2.89 17.90
N LYS A 144 -11.45 3.38 17.37
CA LYS A 144 -11.74 3.39 15.94
C LYS A 144 -12.06 4.82 15.52
N GLN A 145 -11.63 5.18 14.31
CA GLN A 145 -11.96 6.47 13.71
C GLN A 145 -13.45 6.60 13.45
N ARG A 146 -13.90 7.82 13.18
CA ARG A 146 -15.30 8.10 12.85
C ARG A 146 -15.68 7.37 11.56
N GLN A 147 -16.89 6.75 11.59
CA GLN A 147 -17.49 6.13 10.42
C GLN A 147 -17.62 7.12 9.26
N HIS A 148 -17.23 6.67 8.06
CA HIS A 148 -17.44 7.38 6.81
C HIS A 148 -18.01 6.44 5.74
N SER A 149 -18.46 7.00 4.60
CA SER A 149 -19.01 6.20 3.50
C SER A 149 -18.34 6.57 2.20
N SER A 150 -18.09 5.59 1.36
CA SER A 150 -17.60 5.75 0.00
C SER A 150 -18.52 5.08 -1.02
N THR A 151 -18.29 5.36 -2.29
CA THR A 151 -18.94 4.69 -3.41
C THR A 151 -17.92 4.27 -4.44
N GLY A 152 -18.18 3.13 -5.07
CA GLY A 152 -17.37 2.55 -6.14
C GLY A 152 -18.25 1.81 -7.13
N SER A 153 -17.61 1.01 -7.96
CA SER A 153 -18.24 0.15 -8.95
C SER A 153 -17.89 -1.30 -8.72
N ALA A 154 -18.72 -2.22 -9.19
CA ALA A 154 -18.44 -3.65 -9.26
C ALA A 154 -19.16 -4.24 -10.47
N PHE A 155 -18.83 -5.47 -10.82
CA PHE A 155 -19.52 -6.17 -11.90
C PHE A 155 -19.67 -7.67 -11.64
N MET A 156 -20.63 -8.27 -12.30
CA MET A 156 -20.99 -9.69 -12.14
C MET A 156 -20.04 -10.58 -12.95
N ILE A 157 -19.47 -11.61 -12.30
CA ILE A 157 -18.52 -12.56 -12.91
C ILE A 157 -19.04 -14.01 -12.93
N GLY A 158 -20.26 -14.24 -12.50
CA GLY A 158 -20.85 -15.57 -12.39
C GLY A 158 -20.80 -16.15 -10.98
N ASP A 159 -21.40 -17.32 -10.80
CA ASP A 159 -21.47 -18.07 -9.54
C ASP A 159 -21.94 -17.26 -8.33
N GLY A 160 -22.83 -16.30 -8.53
CA GLY A 160 -23.31 -15.42 -7.46
C GLY A 160 -22.23 -14.48 -6.88
N LYS A 161 -21.26 -14.10 -7.70
CA LYS A 161 -20.10 -13.28 -7.29
C LYS A 161 -20.01 -11.98 -8.08
N LEU A 162 -19.53 -10.94 -7.39
CA LEU A 162 -19.17 -9.64 -7.95
C LEU A 162 -17.69 -9.40 -7.73
N LEU A 163 -17.05 -8.76 -8.70
CA LEU A 163 -15.69 -8.30 -8.61
C LEU A 163 -15.65 -6.78 -8.46
N THR A 164 -14.79 -6.28 -7.56
CA THR A 164 -14.52 -4.86 -7.31
C THR A 164 -13.08 -4.66 -6.88
N ASN A 165 -12.66 -3.43 -6.60
CA ASN A 165 -11.36 -3.18 -5.98
C ASN A 165 -11.38 -3.42 -4.47
N ALA A 166 -10.22 -3.82 -3.90
CA ALA A 166 -10.06 -4.02 -2.47
C ALA A 166 -10.23 -2.70 -1.70
N HIS A 167 -9.66 -1.59 -2.20
CA HIS A 167 -9.81 -0.26 -1.56
C HIS A 167 -11.27 0.23 -1.49
N CYS A 168 -12.16 -0.24 -2.37
CA CYS A 168 -13.59 0.10 -2.32
C CYS A 168 -14.31 -0.50 -1.11
N VAL A 169 -13.76 -1.56 -0.51
CA VAL A 169 -14.35 -2.30 0.61
C VAL A 169 -13.37 -2.49 1.78
N GLU A 170 -12.31 -1.68 1.83
CA GLU A 170 -11.36 -1.69 2.92
C GLU A 170 -12.02 -1.23 4.22
N HIS A 171 -11.71 -1.88 5.36
CA HIS A 171 -12.29 -1.59 6.68
C HIS A 171 -13.83 -1.53 6.68
N ASP A 172 -14.48 -2.35 5.84
CA ASP A 172 -15.93 -2.34 5.71
C ASP A 172 -16.65 -2.74 7.00
N THR A 173 -17.70 -2.00 7.30
CA THR A 173 -18.70 -2.38 8.31
C THR A 173 -19.98 -2.83 7.62
N GLN A 174 -20.30 -2.22 6.49
CA GLN A 174 -21.45 -2.59 5.69
C GLN A 174 -21.20 -2.28 4.21
N VAL A 175 -21.38 -3.28 3.36
CA VAL A 175 -21.34 -3.14 1.90
C VAL A 175 -22.73 -3.34 1.33
N LYS A 176 -23.16 -2.45 0.46
CA LYS A 176 -24.41 -2.54 -0.30
C LYS A 176 -24.13 -2.34 -1.78
N VAL A 177 -24.88 -3.02 -2.61
CA VAL A 177 -24.83 -2.89 -4.07
C VAL A 177 -26.19 -2.51 -4.64
N LYS A 178 -26.19 -1.74 -5.74
CA LYS A 178 -27.38 -1.29 -6.44
C LYS A 178 -27.24 -1.58 -7.92
N ARG A 179 -28.25 -2.20 -8.53
CA ARG A 179 -28.30 -2.48 -9.97
C ARG A 179 -28.71 -1.24 -10.77
N ARG A 180 -28.36 -1.22 -12.05
CA ARG A 180 -28.84 -0.24 -13.01
C ARG A 180 -30.38 -0.31 -13.09
N GLY A 181 -31.05 0.86 -13.01
CA GLY A 181 -32.50 0.96 -13.10
C GLY A 181 -33.30 0.46 -11.89
N ASP A 182 -32.64 -0.06 -10.85
CA ASP A 182 -33.27 -0.51 -9.61
C ASP A 182 -33.16 0.56 -8.51
N ASP A 183 -34.19 0.74 -7.70
CA ASP A 183 -34.15 1.64 -6.52
C ASP A 183 -33.65 0.94 -5.26
N LYS A 184 -33.64 -0.39 -5.28
CA LYS A 184 -33.31 -1.23 -4.13
C LYS A 184 -31.79 -1.38 -3.98
N LYS A 185 -31.30 -1.27 -2.74
CA LYS A 185 -29.93 -1.62 -2.36
C LYS A 185 -29.92 -2.97 -1.68
N TYR A 186 -29.04 -3.85 -2.12
CA TYR A 186 -28.87 -5.20 -1.59
C TYR A 186 -27.62 -5.25 -0.75
N VAL A 187 -27.66 -5.94 0.39
CA VAL A 187 -26.49 -6.16 1.24
C VAL A 187 -25.56 -7.16 0.53
N ALA A 188 -24.30 -6.82 0.44
CA ALA A 188 -23.26 -7.68 -0.08
C ALA A 188 -22.30 -8.10 1.04
N LYS A 189 -21.77 -9.32 0.95
CA LYS A 189 -20.75 -9.87 1.83
C LYS A 189 -19.42 -9.90 1.09
N VAL A 190 -18.36 -9.44 1.74
CA VAL A 190 -16.99 -9.58 1.23
C VAL A 190 -16.54 -11.02 1.47
N LEU A 191 -16.17 -11.73 0.41
CA LEU A 191 -15.71 -13.12 0.45
C LEU A 191 -14.19 -13.20 0.56
N ALA A 192 -13.49 -12.36 -0.19
CA ALA A 192 -12.03 -12.27 -0.20
C ALA A 192 -11.55 -10.87 -0.58
N ARG A 193 -10.40 -10.47 -0.05
CA ARG A 193 -9.65 -9.27 -0.44
C ARG A 193 -8.24 -9.68 -0.83
N GLY A 194 -7.76 -9.18 -1.97
CA GLY A 194 -6.38 -9.23 -2.39
C GLY A 194 -5.84 -7.80 -2.39
N THR A 195 -5.39 -7.34 -1.23
CA THR A 195 -4.86 -5.98 -1.05
C THR A 195 -3.67 -5.71 -1.96
N GLU A 196 -2.80 -6.68 -2.14
CA GLU A 196 -1.61 -6.54 -3.01
C GLU A 196 -1.95 -6.38 -4.51
N CYS A 197 -3.07 -6.92 -4.97
CA CYS A 197 -3.54 -6.75 -6.36
C CYS A 197 -4.76 -5.82 -6.48
N ASP A 198 -5.18 -5.21 -5.38
CA ASP A 198 -6.33 -4.31 -5.28
C ASP A 198 -7.63 -4.90 -5.85
N LEU A 199 -7.92 -6.17 -5.58
CA LEU A 199 -9.15 -6.87 -5.99
C LEU A 199 -9.91 -7.37 -4.77
N ALA A 200 -11.25 -7.34 -4.85
CA ALA A 200 -12.13 -7.94 -3.85
C ALA A 200 -13.29 -8.68 -4.50
N LEU A 201 -13.67 -9.78 -3.85
CA LEU A 201 -14.77 -10.64 -4.26
C LEU A 201 -15.94 -10.44 -3.31
N LEU A 202 -17.11 -10.12 -3.86
CA LEU A 202 -18.34 -9.93 -3.10
C LEU A 202 -19.38 -10.99 -3.48
N SER A 203 -20.34 -11.21 -2.59
CA SER A 203 -21.51 -12.04 -2.84
C SER A 203 -22.77 -11.34 -2.32
N VAL A 204 -23.91 -11.62 -2.98
CA VAL A 204 -25.23 -11.16 -2.55
C VAL A 204 -26.12 -12.38 -2.39
N GLU A 205 -26.65 -12.59 -1.19
CA GLU A 205 -27.45 -13.77 -0.86
C GLU A 205 -28.87 -13.71 -1.48
N ASN A 206 -29.36 -12.52 -1.81
CA ASN A 206 -30.70 -12.33 -2.34
C ASN A 206 -30.75 -12.73 -3.83
N GLU A 207 -31.47 -13.80 -4.14
CA GLU A 207 -31.61 -14.32 -5.52
C GLU A 207 -32.26 -13.32 -6.49
N GLU A 208 -33.12 -12.41 -6.00
CA GLU A 208 -33.75 -11.37 -6.81
C GLU A 208 -32.68 -10.46 -7.47
N PHE A 209 -31.56 -10.24 -6.78
CA PHE A 209 -30.45 -9.44 -7.30
C PHE A 209 -29.87 -10.00 -8.60
N TRP A 210 -29.90 -11.31 -8.80
CA TRP A 210 -29.28 -11.99 -9.95
C TRP A 210 -30.24 -12.22 -11.13
N ARG A 211 -31.55 -11.94 -10.94
CA ARG A 211 -32.54 -12.20 -11.99
C ARG A 211 -32.37 -11.27 -13.18
N GLY A 212 -32.35 -11.84 -14.39
CA GLY A 212 -32.28 -11.09 -15.64
C GLY A 212 -30.95 -10.39 -15.90
N THR A 213 -29.88 -10.84 -15.26
CA THR A 213 -28.52 -10.35 -15.50
C THR A 213 -27.64 -11.48 -16.01
N GLU A 214 -26.75 -11.14 -16.93
CA GLU A 214 -25.73 -12.06 -17.46
C GLU A 214 -24.36 -11.67 -16.92
N PRO A 215 -23.54 -12.64 -16.44
CA PRO A 215 -22.19 -12.34 -15.97
C PRO A 215 -21.29 -11.95 -17.15
N LEU A 216 -20.32 -11.06 -16.87
CA LEU A 216 -19.34 -10.65 -17.86
C LEU A 216 -18.36 -11.78 -18.18
N GLN A 217 -18.01 -11.91 -19.45
CA GLN A 217 -16.95 -12.81 -19.90
C GLN A 217 -15.59 -12.10 -19.80
N LEU A 218 -14.62 -12.77 -19.19
CA LEU A 218 -13.24 -12.27 -19.12
C LEU A 218 -12.54 -12.51 -20.47
N GLY A 219 -12.14 -11.42 -21.12
CA GLY A 219 -11.45 -11.43 -22.40
C GLY A 219 -9.94 -11.64 -22.26
N ARG A 220 -9.24 -11.57 -23.38
CA ARG A 220 -7.78 -11.70 -23.46
C ARG A 220 -7.09 -10.39 -23.11
N LEU A 221 -5.81 -10.47 -22.75
CA LEU A 221 -4.96 -9.31 -22.60
C LEU A 221 -4.91 -8.51 -23.92
N PRO A 222 -5.28 -7.22 -23.92
CA PRO A 222 -5.37 -6.42 -25.15
C PRO A 222 -3.99 -6.14 -25.77
N CYS A 223 -3.97 -5.66 -27.00
CA CYS A 223 -2.80 -5.12 -27.67
C CYS A 223 -2.72 -3.59 -27.50
N LEU A 224 -1.55 -3.02 -27.83
CA LEU A 224 -1.41 -1.57 -27.89
C LEU A 224 -2.35 -1.00 -28.98
N GLN A 225 -2.96 0.13 -28.70
CA GLN A 225 -3.95 0.82 -29.52
C GLN A 225 -5.32 0.12 -29.67
N ASP A 226 -5.53 -1.02 -29.02
CA ASP A 226 -6.87 -1.59 -28.95
C ASP A 226 -7.82 -0.60 -28.27
N SER A 227 -9.04 -0.50 -28.79
CA SER A 227 -10.09 0.33 -28.21
C SER A 227 -10.48 -0.20 -26.84
N VAL A 228 -10.67 0.70 -25.87
CA VAL A 228 -11.10 0.34 -24.53
C VAL A 228 -12.27 1.21 -24.06
N THR A 229 -13.27 0.60 -23.48
CA THR A 229 -14.43 1.28 -22.90
C THR A 229 -14.49 0.98 -21.41
N VAL A 230 -14.39 2.01 -20.56
CA VAL A 230 -14.49 1.88 -19.09
C VAL A 230 -15.90 2.25 -18.65
N VAL A 231 -16.49 1.41 -17.80
CA VAL A 231 -17.85 1.58 -17.32
C VAL A 231 -17.87 1.58 -15.78
N GLY A 232 -18.62 2.52 -15.20
CA GLY A 232 -18.70 2.61 -13.75
C GLY A 232 -19.66 3.69 -13.27
N TYR A 233 -19.62 3.95 -11.95
CA TYR A 233 -20.48 4.92 -11.26
C TYR A 233 -19.62 6.00 -10.59
N PRO A 234 -19.16 7.03 -11.34
CA PRO A 234 -18.31 8.08 -10.79
C PRO A 234 -19.03 8.88 -9.69
N LEU A 235 -18.24 9.55 -8.85
CA LEU A 235 -18.78 10.47 -7.85
C LEU A 235 -19.61 11.59 -8.50
N GLY A 236 -20.68 11.99 -7.79
CA GLY A 236 -21.56 13.09 -8.23
C GLY A 236 -22.90 12.66 -8.79
N GLY A 237 -23.17 11.35 -8.95
CA GLY A 237 -24.45 10.85 -9.44
C GLY A 237 -24.68 9.37 -9.18
N ASP A 238 -25.91 8.91 -9.43
CA ASP A 238 -26.29 7.49 -9.33
C ASP A 238 -26.45 6.82 -10.71
N THR A 239 -26.14 7.57 -11.78
CA THR A 239 -26.19 7.06 -13.15
C THR A 239 -24.86 6.48 -13.58
N ILE A 240 -24.93 5.45 -14.43
CA ILE A 240 -23.76 4.82 -15.02
C ILE A 240 -23.03 5.79 -15.97
N SER A 241 -21.73 5.72 -16.00
CA SER A 241 -20.87 6.48 -16.90
C SER A 241 -20.06 5.53 -17.77
N VAL A 242 -19.92 5.90 -19.04
CA VAL A 242 -19.15 5.16 -20.04
C VAL A 242 -18.11 6.10 -20.62
N THR A 243 -16.84 5.73 -20.53
CA THR A 243 -15.73 6.49 -21.13
C THR A 243 -14.97 5.61 -22.09
N LYS A 244 -14.52 6.16 -23.22
CA LYS A 244 -13.82 5.41 -24.28
C LYS A 244 -12.44 6.00 -24.53
N GLY A 245 -11.48 5.13 -24.84
CA GLY A 245 -10.11 5.47 -25.17
C GLY A 245 -9.39 4.28 -25.80
N VAL A 246 -8.06 4.25 -25.70
CA VAL A 246 -7.22 3.17 -26.23
C VAL A 246 -6.21 2.67 -25.20
N VAL A 247 -5.69 1.47 -25.44
CA VAL A 247 -4.57 0.92 -24.68
C VAL A 247 -3.28 1.62 -25.08
N SER A 248 -2.66 2.34 -24.14
CA SER A 248 -1.45 3.14 -24.38
C SER A 248 -0.17 2.37 -24.05
N ARG A 249 -0.19 1.52 -23.00
CA ARG A 249 0.99 0.77 -22.52
C ARG A 249 0.57 -0.47 -21.75
N ILE A 250 1.44 -1.50 -21.75
CA ILE A 250 1.29 -2.69 -20.91
C ILE A 250 2.64 -2.96 -20.27
N GLU A 251 2.70 -2.85 -18.94
CA GLU A 251 3.95 -3.00 -18.19
C GLU A 251 3.71 -3.49 -16.76
N VAL A 252 4.78 -3.94 -16.10
CA VAL A 252 4.74 -4.18 -14.65
C VAL A 252 4.87 -2.83 -13.96
N THR A 253 3.88 -2.48 -13.16
CA THR A 253 3.80 -1.18 -12.48
C THR A 253 3.41 -1.37 -11.01
N PRO A 254 3.88 -0.49 -10.10
CA PRO A 254 3.41 -0.50 -8.72
C PRO A 254 1.92 -0.13 -8.68
N TYR A 255 1.14 -0.91 -7.98
CA TYR A 255 -0.28 -0.62 -7.77
C TYR A 255 -0.43 0.39 -6.63
N ALA A 256 -1.11 1.52 -6.89
CA ALA A 256 -1.22 2.63 -5.95
C ALA A 256 -1.93 2.26 -4.63
N HIS A 257 -2.88 1.34 -4.70
CA HIS A 257 -3.61 0.80 -3.55
C HIS A 257 -3.18 -0.62 -3.19
N GLY A 258 -2.31 -1.21 -4.02
CA GLY A 258 -1.72 -2.52 -3.80
C GLY A 258 -0.29 -2.41 -3.26
N THR A 259 0.26 -3.52 -2.82
CA THR A 259 1.59 -3.59 -2.24
C THR A 259 2.60 -4.27 -3.16
N SER A 260 2.19 -4.60 -4.38
CA SER A 260 2.98 -5.38 -5.33
C SER A 260 3.10 -4.70 -6.68
N ASP A 261 4.24 -4.95 -7.33
CA ASP A 261 4.47 -4.60 -8.73
C ASP A 261 3.86 -5.70 -9.61
N LEU A 262 2.73 -5.44 -10.24
CA LEU A 262 2.01 -6.39 -11.09
C LEU A 262 1.79 -5.83 -12.49
N LEU A 263 1.38 -6.70 -13.41
CA LEU A 263 1.03 -6.28 -14.76
C LEU A 263 -0.12 -5.28 -14.73
N GLY A 264 0.06 -4.13 -15.34
CA GLY A 264 -0.96 -3.10 -15.51
C GLY A 264 -1.17 -2.77 -16.99
N VAL A 265 -2.38 -2.40 -17.35
CA VAL A 265 -2.73 -1.86 -18.67
C VAL A 265 -3.01 -0.37 -18.49
N GLN A 266 -2.15 0.46 -19.07
CA GLN A 266 -2.33 1.90 -19.12
C GLN A 266 -3.26 2.26 -20.28
N ILE A 267 -4.23 3.12 -20.01
CA ILE A 267 -5.23 3.60 -20.98
C ILE A 267 -5.34 5.12 -20.92
N ASP A 268 -5.86 5.73 -21.98
CA ASP A 268 -6.18 7.16 -22.05
C ASP A 268 -7.68 7.44 -21.85
N ALA A 269 -8.51 6.40 -21.68
CA ALA A 269 -9.90 6.58 -21.26
C ALA A 269 -9.95 7.20 -19.86
N ALA A 270 -10.82 8.19 -19.67
CA ALA A 270 -10.94 8.88 -18.40
C ALA A 270 -11.45 7.95 -17.29
N ILE A 271 -10.63 7.74 -16.26
CA ILE A 271 -11.01 7.08 -15.00
C ILE A 271 -11.20 8.20 -13.96
N ASN A 272 -12.39 8.25 -13.34
CA ASN A 272 -12.72 9.18 -12.27
C ASN A 272 -13.02 8.43 -11.00
N ALA A 273 -12.89 9.10 -9.84
CA ALA A 273 -13.24 8.53 -8.56
C ALA A 273 -14.68 7.96 -8.59
N GLY A 274 -14.85 6.70 -8.18
CA GLY A 274 -16.08 5.92 -8.27
C GLY A 274 -16.14 4.96 -9.46
N ASN A 275 -15.35 5.16 -10.54
CA ASN A 275 -15.18 4.15 -11.58
C ASN A 275 -14.35 2.95 -11.11
N SER A 276 -13.57 3.12 -10.02
CA SER A 276 -12.81 2.04 -9.39
C SER A 276 -13.69 0.82 -9.13
N GLY A 277 -13.19 -0.36 -9.49
CA GLY A 277 -13.93 -1.63 -9.42
C GLY A 277 -14.85 -1.90 -10.62
N GLY A 278 -15.03 -0.92 -11.52
CA GLY A 278 -15.77 -1.10 -12.76
C GLY A 278 -14.97 -1.83 -13.85
N PRO A 279 -15.66 -2.50 -14.79
CA PRO A 279 -15.00 -3.23 -15.87
C PRO A 279 -14.48 -2.31 -16.98
N ALA A 280 -13.40 -2.73 -17.61
CA ALA A 280 -12.94 -2.21 -18.89
C ALA A 280 -13.23 -3.25 -19.98
N PHE A 281 -13.77 -2.83 -21.12
CA PHE A 281 -14.18 -3.68 -22.22
C PHE A 281 -13.35 -3.44 -23.47
N ASN A 282 -13.16 -4.48 -24.29
CA ASN A 282 -12.69 -4.38 -25.66
C ASN A 282 -13.86 -4.09 -26.63
N GLU A 283 -13.57 -4.02 -27.93
CA GLU A 283 -14.59 -3.79 -28.97
C GLU A 283 -15.59 -4.94 -29.11
N GLN A 284 -15.23 -6.13 -28.65
CA GLN A 284 -16.07 -7.33 -28.68
C GLN A 284 -17.03 -7.39 -27.48
N GLY A 285 -16.97 -6.43 -26.53
CA GLY A 285 -17.74 -6.43 -25.31
C GLY A 285 -17.23 -7.39 -24.23
N GLU A 286 -16.01 -7.95 -24.40
CA GLU A 286 -15.38 -8.77 -23.38
C GLU A 286 -14.68 -7.89 -22.34
N CYS A 287 -14.73 -8.28 -21.07
CA CYS A 287 -14.05 -7.59 -19.98
C CYS A 287 -12.54 -7.88 -20.02
N ILE A 288 -11.71 -6.88 -20.30
CA ILE A 288 -10.25 -6.99 -20.33
C ILE A 288 -9.59 -6.68 -18.98
N GLY A 289 -10.36 -6.21 -17.99
CA GLY A 289 -9.84 -5.94 -16.64
C GLY A 289 -10.70 -5.01 -15.82
N VAL A 290 -10.15 -4.57 -14.69
CA VAL A 290 -10.81 -3.75 -13.67
C VAL A 290 -10.14 -2.37 -13.59
N ALA A 291 -10.90 -1.29 -13.74
CA ALA A 291 -10.41 0.06 -13.56
C ALA A 291 -10.05 0.30 -12.08
N PHE A 292 -8.86 0.84 -11.78
CA PHE A 292 -8.45 0.92 -10.39
C PHE A 292 -7.70 2.21 -9.98
N GLN A 293 -6.89 2.82 -10.84
CA GLN A 293 -6.11 4.00 -10.45
C GLN A 293 -5.92 4.98 -11.59
N VAL A 294 -5.57 6.22 -11.24
CA VAL A 294 -5.23 7.30 -12.16
C VAL A 294 -3.90 7.90 -11.72
N PHE A 295 -2.96 8.01 -12.64
CA PHE A 295 -1.76 8.79 -12.41
C PHE A 295 -2.04 10.25 -12.80
N ARG A 296 -1.79 11.17 -11.87
CA ARG A 296 -1.89 12.62 -12.09
C ARG A 296 -0.61 13.27 -11.62
N SER A 297 -0.01 14.05 -12.50
CA SER A 297 1.10 14.94 -12.16
C SER A 297 0.90 16.27 -12.87
N ASP A 298 1.68 17.26 -12.51
CA ASP A 298 1.66 18.57 -13.21
C ASP A 298 2.11 18.45 -14.67
N GLU A 299 2.76 17.33 -15.04
CA GLU A 299 3.32 17.06 -16.37
C GLU A 299 2.54 16.01 -17.17
N ALA A 300 1.57 15.30 -16.56
CA ALA A 300 0.84 14.21 -17.21
C ALA A 300 -0.63 14.17 -16.78
N GLU A 301 -1.52 14.15 -17.77
CA GLU A 301 -2.97 14.06 -17.59
C GLU A 301 -3.53 12.83 -18.31
N ASN A 302 -4.73 12.39 -17.91
CA ASN A 302 -5.49 11.31 -18.55
C ASN A 302 -4.77 9.95 -18.63
N ILE A 303 -3.97 9.62 -17.60
CA ILE A 303 -3.35 8.31 -17.48
C ILE A 303 -4.19 7.46 -16.52
N GLY A 304 -4.98 6.55 -17.08
CA GLY A 304 -5.74 5.55 -16.33
C GLY A 304 -5.05 4.19 -16.35
N TYR A 305 -5.27 3.39 -15.31
CA TYR A 305 -4.77 2.02 -15.23
C TYR A 305 -5.88 1.02 -14.99
N VAL A 306 -5.76 -0.12 -15.65
CA VAL A 306 -6.68 -1.26 -15.55
C VAL A 306 -5.88 -2.47 -15.06
N ILE A 307 -6.41 -3.15 -14.04
CA ILE A 307 -5.92 -4.46 -13.60
C ILE A 307 -6.31 -5.48 -14.65
N PRO A 308 -5.37 -6.10 -15.39
CA PRO A 308 -5.71 -6.97 -16.51
C PRO A 308 -6.31 -8.30 -16.05
N THR A 309 -7.03 -8.94 -16.97
CA THR A 309 -7.65 -10.25 -16.73
C THR A 309 -6.68 -11.34 -16.32
N THR A 310 -5.39 -11.25 -16.67
CA THR A 310 -4.35 -12.16 -16.19
C THR A 310 -4.18 -12.11 -14.67
N VAL A 311 -4.17 -10.91 -14.08
CA VAL A 311 -4.12 -10.70 -12.62
C VAL A 311 -5.44 -11.09 -11.99
N VAL A 312 -6.58 -10.70 -12.60
CA VAL A 312 -7.93 -11.08 -12.16
C VAL A 312 -8.08 -12.60 -12.09
N SER A 313 -7.69 -13.30 -13.16
CA SER A 313 -7.78 -14.76 -13.22
C SER A 313 -6.89 -15.43 -12.18
N HIS A 314 -5.69 -14.90 -11.94
CA HIS A 314 -4.82 -15.40 -10.87
C HIS A 314 -5.51 -15.30 -9.50
N PHE A 315 -6.04 -14.15 -9.16
CA PHE A 315 -6.77 -13.91 -7.90
C PHE A 315 -7.97 -14.87 -7.75
N LEU A 316 -8.79 -15.02 -8.80
CA LEU A 316 -9.97 -15.89 -8.77
C LEU A 316 -9.59 -17.37 -8.67
N ASN A 317 -8.58 -17.81 -9.41
CA ASN A 317 -8.12 -19.21 -9.40
C ASN A 317 -7.50 -19.58 -8.05
N ASP A 318 -6.73 -18.67 -7.45
CA ASP A 318 -6.17 -18.85 -6.11
C ASP A 318 -7.28 -19.01 -5.07
N TYR A 319 -8.27 -18.13 -5.08
CA TYR A 319 -9.44 -18.22 -4.22
C TYR A 319 -10.22 -19.53 -4.44
N HIS A 320 -10.44 -19.93 -5.67
CA HIS A 320 -11.14 -21.18 -5.99
C HIS A 320 -10.39 -22.43 -5.49
N LYS A 321 -9.07 -22.45 -5.67
CA LYS A 321 -8.23 -23.58 -5.28
C LYS A 321 -8.13 -23.73 -3.77
N ASN A 322 -8.01 -22.61 -3.04
CA ASN A 322 -7.66 -22.61 -1.62
C ASN A 322 -8.84 -22.25 -0.68
N GLY A 323 -10.01 -21.86 -1.23
CA GLY A 323 -11.15 -21.36 -0.44
C GLY A 323 -10.91 -20.00 0.21
N LYS A 324 -9.71 -19.45 0.07
CA LYS A 324 -9.27 -18.11 0.51
C LYS A 324 -8.22 -17.61 -0.46
N TYR A 325 -8.00 -16.31 -0.51
CA TYR A 325 -6.88 -15.72 -1.25
C TYR A 325 -5.59 -15.90 -0.45
N THR A 326 -4.52 -16.38 -1.12
CA THR A 326 -3.22 -16.68 -0.47
C THR A 326 -2.10 -15.73 -0.88
N GLY A 327 -2.31 -14.88 -1.89
CA GLY A 327 -1.35 -13.86 -2.31
C GLY A 327 -0.51 -14.21 -3.52
N PHE A 328 0.15 -13.19 -4.06
CA PHE A 328 1.13 -13.36 -5.14
C PHE A 328 2.47 -13.81 -4.58
N PRO A 329 3.11 -14.80 -5.22
CA PRO A 329 4.41 -15.28 -4.77
C PRO A 329 5.53 -14.31 -5.13
N CYS A 330 6.60 -14.34 -4.35
CA CYS A 330 7.83 -13.61 -4.61
C CYS A 330 9.06 -14.50 -4.42
N LEU A 331 10.21 -14.03 -4.87
CA LEU A 331 11.50 -14.72 -4.65
C LEU A 331 12.12 -14.41 -3.28
N GLY A 332 11.68 -13.35 -2.60
CA GLY A 332 12.24 -12.94 -1.31
C GLY A 332 13.68 -12.42 -1.39
N VAL A 333 14.12 -11.93 -2.53
CA VAL A 333 15.51 -11.49 -2.77
C VAL A 333 15.57 -10.02 -3.18
N LEU A 334 16.67 -9.35 -2.83
CA LEU A 334 17.00 -8.01 -3.32
C LEU A 334 17.73 -8.14 -4.66
N LEU A 335 17.32 -7.30 -5.63
CA LEU A 335 17.82 -7.37 -7.00
C LEU A 335 18.46 -6.06 -7.44
N GLN A 336 19.57 -6.15 -8.14
CA GLN A 336 20.26 -5.02 -8.77
C GLN A 336 20.43 -5.30 -10.26
N LYS A 337 20.23 -4.26 -11.11
CA LYS A 337 20.47 -4.36 -12.55
C LYS A 337 21.95 -4.41 -12.90
N LEU A 338 22.32 -5.22 -13.89
CA LEU A 338 23.69 -5.40 -14.39
C LEU A 338 23.97 -4.59 -15.66
N GLU A 339 23.46 -3.37 -15.77
CA GLU A 339 23.68 -2.51 -16.93
C GLU A 339 25.16 -2.06 -17.05
N ASN A 340 25.85 -1.88 -15.93
CA ASN A 340 27.22 -1.42 -15.90
C ASN A 340 28.20 -2.52 -16.35
N PRO A 341 29.03 -2.29 -17.41
CA PRO A 341 29.99 -3.28 -17.89
C PRO A 341 31.05 -3.68 -16.87
N ALA A 342 31.53 -2.72 -16.04
CA ALA A 342 32.53 -3.01 -15.01
C ALA A 342 31.95 -3.91 -13.91
N LEU A 343 30.69 -3.70 -13.53
CA LEU A 343 30.00 -4.59 -12.60
C LEU A 343 29.90 -6.02 -13.15
N ARG A 344 29.51 -6.17 -14.43
CA ARG A 344 29.47 -7.47 -15.08
C ARG A 344 30.84 -8.15 -15.16
N GLU A 345 31.91 -7.36 -15.38
CA GLU A 345 33.25 -7.88 -15.43
C GLU A 345 33.76 -8.30 -14.05
N SER A 346 33.49 -7.51 -13.01
CA SER A 346 33.86 -7.83 -11.63
C SER A 346 33.22 -9.13 -11.13
N LEU A 347 31.98 -9.40 -11.50
CA LEU A 347 31.23 -10.60 -11.12
C LEU A 347 31.72 -11.89 -11.82
N LYS A 348 32.62 -11.79 -12.78
CA LYS A 348 33.33 -12.95 -13.34
C LYS A 348 34.51 -13.39 -12.48
N VAL A 349 34.86 -12.59 -11.46
CA VAL A 349 35.98 -12.91 -10.54
C VAL A 349 35.43 -13.86 -9.45
N PRO A 350 36.12 -14.98 -9.14
CA PRO A 350 35.63 -16.00 -8.19
C PRO A 350 35.35 -15.50 -6.77
N SER A 351 35.85 -14.32 -6.41
CA SER A 351 35.68 -13.70 -5.08
C SER A 351 34.55 -12.68 -4.98
N SER A 352 33.75 -12.50 -6.05
CA SER A 352 32.62 -11.55 -6.00
C SER A 352 31.44 -12.13 -5.24
N GLU A 353 30.91 -11.36 -4.29
CA GLU A 353 29.69 -11.67 -3.58
C GLU A 353 28.46 -11.45 -4.47
N GLY A 354 27.43 -12.28 -4.29
CA GLY A 354 26.14 -12.19 -4.96
C GLY A 354 25.97 -13.12 -6.16
N ASP A 355 24.75 -13.57 -6.35
CA ASP A 355 24.35 -14.45 -7.44
C ASP A 355 23.86 -13.65 -8.64
N VAL A 356 24.19 -14.09 -9.85
CA VAL A 356 23.69 -13.49 -11.09
C VAL A 356 22.58 -14.35 -11.67
N ILE A 357 21.35 -13.85 -11.67
CA ILE A 357 20.21 -14.55 -12.29
C ILE A 357 20.31 -14.42 -13.81
N THR A 358 20.42 -15.55 -14.50
CA THR A 358 20.49 -15.65 -15.97
C THR A 358 19.19 -16.15 -16.61
N SER A 359 18.39 -16.93 -15.88
CA SER A 359 17.12 -17.44 -16.39
C SER A 359 16.15 -17.76 -15.26
N PHE A 360 14.84 -17.73 -15.57
CA PHE A 360 13.74 -18.16 -14.74
C PHE A 360 12.89 -19.15 -15.53
N ASP A 361 12.72 -20.37 -15.03
CA ASP A 361 12.04 -21.48 -15.72
C ASP A 361 12.48 -21.65 -17.18
N GLY A 362 13.78 -21.46 -17.46
CA GLY A 362 14.35 -21.57 -18.79
C GLY A 362 14.22 -20.32 -19.68
N ILE A 363 13.49 -19.28 -19.24
CA ILE A 363 13.38 -18.01 -19.95
C ILE A 363 14.56 -17.12 -19.56
N SER A 364 15.35 -16.67 -20.54
CA SER A 364 16.53 -15.83 -20.30
C SER A 364 16.14 -14.45 -19.77
N VAL A 365 16.84 -14.03 -18.70
CA VAL A 365 16.73 -12.69 -18.10
C VAL A 365 17.85 -11.81 -18.65
N GLY A 366 17.53 -10.61 -19.11
CA GLY A 366 18.50 -9.63 -19.62
C GLY A 366 19.11 -8.77 -18.52
N CYS A 367 20.21 -8.08 -18.84
CA CYS A 367 20.95 -7.22 -17.89
C CYS A 367 20.12 -6.11 -17.25
N GLU A 368 19.01 -5.69 -17.87
CA GLU A 368 18.06 -4.72 -17.34
C GLU A 368 17.02 -5.36 -16.42
N GLY A 369 17.11 -6.67 -16.16
CA GLY A 369 16.11 -7.41 -15.39
C GLY A 369 14.81 -7.64 -16.15
N THR A 370 14.86 -7.74 -17.49
CA THR A 370 13.70 -7.93 -18.35
C THR A 370 13.72 -9.29 -19.04
N VAL A 371 12.52 -9.75 -19.42
CA VAL A 371 12.30 -11.00 -20.17
C VAL A 371 11.51 -10.72 -21.45
N PRO A 372 11.58 -11.57 -22.48
CA PRO A 372 10.70 -11.49 -23.64
C PRO A 372 9.23 -11.58 -23.22
N PHE A 373 8.39 -10.71 -23.75
CA PHE A 373 6.96 -10.66 -23.43
C PHE A 373 6.09 -10.92 -24.67
N ARG A 374 6.26 -10.12 -25.69
CA ARG A 374 5.64 -10.29 -27.01
C ARG A 374 6.74 -10.27 -28.06
N SER A 375 6.40 -10.43 -29.32
CA SER A 375 7.37 -10.61 -30.40
C SER A 375 8.52 -9.59 -30.41
N THR A 376 8.27 -8.35 -29.98
CA THR A 376 9.25 -7.25 -29.97
C THR A 376 9.35 -6.53 -28.62
N GLU A 377 8.61 -6.96 -27.62
CA GLU A 377 8.52 -6.31 -26.31
C GLU A 377 9.24 -7.11 -25.24
N ARG A 378 9.75 -6.42 -24.25
CA ARG A 378 10.33 -7.01 -23.05
C ARG A 378 9.63 -6.39 -21.83
N ILE A 379 9.49 -7.19 -20.77
CA ILE A 379 8.82 -6.79 -19.54
C ILE A 379 9.69 -7.15 -18.34
N ALA A 380 9.49 -6.48 -17.20
CA ALA A 380 10.21 -6.83 -15.98
C ALA A 380 10.02 -8.31 -15.63
N PHE A 381 11.10 -8.97 -15.28
CA PHE A 381 11.14 -10.41 -14.96
C PHE A 381 10.17 -10.82 -13.85
N ARG A 382 9.82 -9.90 -12.92
CA ARG A 382 8.81 -10.12 -11.89
C ARG A 382 7.46 -10.58 -12.45
N TYR A 383 7.16 -10.26 -13.71
CA TYR A 383 6.00 -10.77 -14.43
C TYR A 383 5.95 -12.30 -14.42
N LEU A 384 7.08 -12.98 -14.62
CA LEU A 384 7.12 -14.46 -14.61
C LEU A 384 6.81 -15.02 -13.21
N THR A 385 7.32 -14.37 -12.16
CA THR A 385 7.02 -14.76 -10.79
C THR A 385 5.53 -14.59 -10.48
N SER A 386 4.90 -13.48 -10.90
CA SER A 386 3.48 -13.22 -10.69
C SER A 386 2.52 -14.13 -11.47
N GLN A 387 3.02 -14.94 -12.40
CA GLN A 387 2.22 -15.97 -13.09
C GLN A 387 2.15 -17.30 -12.32
N LYS A 388 2.94 -17.45 -11.26
CA LYS A 388 2.96 -18.62 -10.40
C LYS A 388 2.11 -18.42 -9.15
N TYR A 389 1.85 -19.50 -8.42
CA TYR A 389 1.11 -19.48 -7.17
C TYR A 389 2.02 -19.72 -5.96
N ALA A 390 1.56 -19.35 -4.79
CA ALA A 390 2.22 -19.70 -3.54
C ALA A 390 2.38 -21.22 -3.41
N GLY A 391 3.59 -21.68 -3.07
CA GLY A 391 3.95 -23.10 -3.01
C GLY A 391 4.45 -23.69 -4.34
N ASP A 392 4.38 -22.96 -5.46
CA ASP A 392 4.94 -23.43 -6.72
C ASP A 392 6.47 -23.41 -6.68
N VAL A 393 7.09 -24.38 -7.39
CA VAL A 393 8.54 -24.43 -7.55
C VAL A 393 8.95 -23.60 -8.75
N ALA A 394 9.97 -22.75 -8.58
CA ALA A 394 10.64 -22.03 -9.65
C ALA A 394 12.07 -22.56 -9.85
N GLN A 395 12.51 -22.68 -11.11
CA GLN A 395 13.88 -23.03 -11.45
C GLN A 395 14.64 -21.77 -11.89
N LEU A 396 15.67 -21.41 -11.15
CA LEU A 396 16.57 -20.30 -11.47
C LEU A 396 17.85 -20.84 -12.12
N GLY A 397 18.26 -20.27 -13.25
CA GLY A 397 19.64 -20.38 -13.72
C GLY A 397 20.43 -19.22 -13.11
N ILE A 398 21.48 -19.53 -12.36
CA ILE A 398 22.32 -18.53 -11.71
C ILE A 398 23.79 -18.74 -12.04
N ILE A 399 24.58 -17.68 -11.92
CA ILE A 399 26.03 -17.75 -11.86
C ILE A 399 26.42 -17.38 -10.43
N ARG A 400 27.08 -18.31 -9.74
CA ARG A 400 27.64 -18.14 -8.40
C ARG A 400 29.13 -18.44 -8.47
N GLU A 401 29.96 -17.50 -8.00
CA GLU A 401 31.41 -17.65 -8.04
C GLU A 401 31.97 -18.04 -9.42
N GLY A 402 31.40 -17.47 -10.50
CA GLY A 402 31.78 -17.74 -11.87
C GLY A 402 31.26 -19.06 -12.45
N ASN A 403 30.56 -19.90 -11.69
CA ASN A 403 30.02 -21.17 -12.12
C ASN A 403 28.52 -21.10 -12.40
N PHE A 404 28.09 -21.60 -13.57
CA PHE A 404 26.67 -21.72 -13.87
C PHE A 404 26.04 -22.90 -13.12
N MET A 405 24.92 -22.65 -12.46
CA MET A 405 24.13 -23.68 -11.77
C MET A 405 22.65 -23.44 -11.94
N LYS A 406 21.86 -24.49 -11.70
CA LYS A 406 20.40 -24.42 -11.63
C LYS A 406 19.99 -24.65 -10.19
N VAL A 407 19.20 -23.72 -9.66
CA VAL A 407 18.65 -23.78 -8.31
C VAL A 407 17.14 -23.87 -8.40
N GLN A 408 16.53 -24.70 -7.58
CA GLN A 408 15.08 -24.74 -7.41
C GLN A 408 14.72 -24.09 -6.09
N THR A 409 13.67 -23.28 -6.10
CA THR A 409 13.13 -22.64 -4.90
C THR A 409 11.63 -22.73 -4.89
N ILE A 410 11.05 -22.86 -3.71
CA ILE A 410 9.61 -22.76 -3.50
C ILE A 410 9.27 -21.28 -3.34
N LEU A 411 8.26 -20.83 -4.07
CA LEU A 411 7.81 -19.45 -4.01
C LEU A 411 6.80 -19.26 -2.89
N HIS A 412 7.00 -18.23 -2.09
CA HIS A 412 6.11 -17.87 -0.98
C HIS A 412 5.52 -16.46 -1.19
N PRO A 413 4.34 -16.16 -0.65
CA PRO A 413 3.83 -14.80 -0.61
C PRO A 413 4.83 -13.90 0.12
N ARG A 414 4.94 -12.66 -0.32
CA ARG A 414 5.84 -11.69 0.32
C ARG A 414 5.33 -11.37 1.73
N LYS A 415 6.16 -11.61 2.73
CA LYS A 415 5.93 -11.15 4.10
C LYS A 415 6.77 -9.89 4.32
N HIS A 416 6.10 -8.78 4.57
CA HIS A 416 6.75 -7.53 4.90
C HIS A 416 7.01 -7.47 6.40
N LEU A 417 8.21 -7.09 6.81
CA LEU A 417 8.52 -6.87 8.23
C LEU A 417 7.65 -5.74 8.82
N VAL A 418 7.32 -4.74 8.00
CA VAL A 418 6.35 -3.69 8.31
C VAL A 418 5.17 -3.87 7.35
N PRO A 419 3.99 -4.32 7.82
CA PRO A 419 2.83 -4.55 6.97
C PRO A 419 2.27 -3.25 6.38
N PHE A 420 1.87 -3.29 5.12
CA PHE A 420 1.19 -2.19 4.43
C PHE A 420 -0.28 -2.04 4.84
N ASN A 421 -0.85 -3.07 5.42
CA ASN A 421 -2.24 -3.10 5.83
C ASN A 421 -2.40 -4.01 7.05
N VAL A 422 -3.33 -3.66 7.93
CA VAL A 422 -3.76 -4.51 9.04
C VAL A 422 -5.06 -5.17 8.63
N GLU A 423 -4.99 -6.43 8.16
CA GLU A 423 -6.16 -7.17 7.69
C GLU A 423 -7.23 -7.27 8.79
N GLY A 424 -8.35 -6.58 8.56
CA GLY A 424 -9.63 -6.79 9.26
C GLY A 424 -9.68 -6.49 10.75
N GLY A 425 -8.58 -6.02 11.38
CA GLY A 425 -8.43 -5.93 12.81
C GLY A 425 -8.15 -4.54 13.37
N GLN A 426 -8.30 -4.43 14.68
CA GLN A 426 -7.61 -3.40 15.44
C GLN A 426 -6.13 -3.72 15.47
N PRO A 427 -5.23 -2.71 15.46
CA PRO A 427 -3.81 -2.93 15.72
C PRO A 427 -3.61 -3.62 17.07
N SER A 428 -2.69 -4.57 17.13
CA SER A 428 -2.27 -5.16 18.40
C SER A 428 -1.59 -4.10 19.25
N TYR A 429 -1.86 -4.10 20.55
CA TYR A 429 -1.21 -3.18 21.47
C TYR A 429 -1.04 -3.77 22.87
N LEU A 430 -0.01 -3.30 23.57
CA LEU A 430 0.28 -3.59 24.97
C LEU A 430 0.60 -2.28 25.68
N ILE A 431 0.01 -2.04 26.85
CA ILE A 431 0.28 -0.87 27.69
C ILE A 431 0.94 -1.33 28.98
N VAL A 432 2.13 -0.80 29.25
CA VAL A 432 2.90 -1.06 30.48
C VAL A 432 3.26 0.29 31.10
N ALA A 433 2.73 0.57 32.27
CA ALA A 433 2.98 1.83 33.01
C ALA A 433 2.81 3.10 32.13
N GLY A 434 1.85 3.07 31.20
CA GLY A 434 1.58 4.20 30.28
C GLY A 434 2.36 4.16 28.96
N LEU A 435 3.41 3.33 28.81
CA LEU A 435 4.05 3.12 27.52
C LEU A 435 3.14 2.25 26.65
N VAL A 436 2.77 2.75 25.47
CA VAL A 436 1.90 2.07 24.50
C VAL A 436 2.77 1.42 23.43
N PHE A 437 2.89 0.11 23.48
CA PHE A 437 3.62 -0.69 22.48
C PHE A 437 2.66 -1.17 21.39
N THR A 438 3.09 -1.10 20.12
CA THR A 438 2.36 -1.59 18.95
C THR A 438 3.33 -2.08 17.88
N PRO A 439 2.94 -3.04 17.02
CA PRO A 439 3.74 -3.36 15.83
C PRO A 439 3.77 -2.17 14.87
N LEU A 440 4.94 -1.90 14.31
CA LEU A 440 5.08 -0.89 13.27
C LEU A 440 4.35 -1.34 12.00
N THR A 441 3.51 -0.47 11.46
CA THR A 441 2.77 -0.67 10.20
C THR A 441 2.88 0.57 9.32
N GLU A 442 2.77 0.45 8.00
CA GLU A 442 2.76 1.64 7.12
C GLU A 442 1.62 2.61 7.44
N PRO A 443 0.37 2.17 7.69
CA PRO A 443 -0.69 3.08 8.09
C PRO A 443 -0.38 3.89 9.35
N PHE A 444 0.32 3.30 10.33
CA PHE A 444 0.80 4.03 11.50
C PHE A 444 1.80 5.14 11.10
N ILE A 445 2.78 4.80 10.24
CA ILE A 445 3.78 5.77 9.77
C ILE A 445 3.12 6.92 9.02
N GLU A 446 2.13 6.63 8.19
CA GLU A 446 1.41 7.65 7.41
C GLU A 446 0.56 8.59 8.27
N GLU A 447 -0.03 8.09 9.35
CA GLU A 447 -0.94 8.87 10.21
C GLU A 447 -0.20 9.61 11.33
N GLU A 448 0.84 9.00 11.92
CA GLU A 448 1.43 9.48 13.18
C GLU A 448 2.87 10.02 13.03
N CYS A 449 3.52 9.82 11.88
CA CYS A 449 4.94 10.11 11.74
C CYS A 449 5.20 11.20 10.68
N GLU A 450 5.03 12.47 11.04
CA GLU A 450 5.36 13.62 10.17
C GLU A 450 6.81 14.12 10.29
N ASP A 451 7.59 13.60 11.22
CA ASP A 451 8.92 14.10 11.61
C ASP A 451 10.10 13.27 11.03
N THR A 452 11.31 13.57 11.51
CA THR A 452 12.53 12.85 11.10
C THR A 452 12.57 11.39 11.58
N LEU A 453 11.92 11.06 12.70
CA LEU A 453 11.78 9.68 13.17
C LEU A 453 10.88 8.88 12.22
N GLY A 454 9.81 9.50 11.72
CA GLY A 454 8.97 8.90 10.69
C GLY A 454 9.73 8.54 9.42
N LEU A 455 10.69 9.34 8.98
CA LEU A 455 11.55 9.00 7.85
C LEU A 455 12.43 7.77 8.12
N LYS A 456 12.94 7.61 9.34
CA LYS A 456 13.71 6.43 9.76
C LYS A 456 12.83 5.17 9.76
N LEU A 457 11.63 5.26 10.31
CA LEU A 457 10.66 4.17 10.32
C LEU A 457 10.19 3.80 8.89
N LEU A 458 9.97 4.80 8.04
CA LEU A 458 9.63 4.58 6.62
C LEU A 458 10.76 3.89 5.86
N ALA A 459 12.02 4.23 6.14
CA ALA A 459 13.18 3.54 5.56
C ALA A 459 13.21 2.06 5.99
N LYS A 460 12.93 1.77 7.26
CA LYS A 460 12.80 0.39 7.75
C LYS A 460 11.66 -0.36 7.03
N ALA A 461 10.48 0.25 6.90
CA ALA A 461 9.35 -0.33 6.20
C ALA A 461 9.69 -0.73 4.76
N ARG A 462 10.47 0.10 4.06
CA ARG A 462 10.80 -0.12 2.64
C ARG A 462 11.92 -1.10 2.39
N TYR A 463 12.90 -1.17 3.30
CA TYR A 463 14.18 -1.84 3.03
C TYR A 463 14.48 -3.02 3.95
N SER A 464 13.76 -3.18 5.08
CA SER A 464 13.99 -4.31 5.97
C SER A 464 13.18 -5.52 5.53
N LEU A 465 13.81 -6.68 5.57
CA LEU A 465 13.18 -7.97 5.33
C LEU A 465 13.03 -8.71 6.66
N SER A 466 11.99 -9.52 6.80
CA SER A 466 11.82 -10.42 7.92
C SER A 466 12.90 -11.49 7.89
N THR A 467 13.58 -11.72 9.02
CA THR A 467 14.63 -12.74 9.17
C THR A 467 14.08 -14.09 9.62
N PHE A 468 12.89 -14.11 10.22
CA PHE A 468 12.16 -15.33 10.61
C PHE A 468 10.65 -15.10 10.54
N GLU A 469 9.91 -16.18 10.55
CA GLU A 469 8.44 -16.11 10.50
C GLU A 469 7.87 -15.47 11.77
N GLY A 470 6.96 -14.49 11.59
CA GLY A 470 6.33 -13.78 12.71
C GLY A 470 7.19 -12.67 13.34
N GLU A 471 8.33 -12.31 12.73
CA GLU A 471 9.10 -11.14 13.16
C GLU A 471 8.30 -9.85 12.95
N GLN A 472 8.35 -8.95 13.94
CA GLN A 472 7.74 -7.62 13.89
C GLN A 472 8.69 -6.58 14.47
N ILE A 473 8.66 -5.39 13.92
CA ILE A 473 9.22 -4.21 14.58
C ILE A 473 8.20 -3.73 15.60
N VAL A 474 8.55 -3.74 16.88
CA VAL A 474 7.70 -3.22 17.94
C VAL A 474 8.17 -1.83 18.32
N ILE A 475 7.26 -0.88 18.38
CA ILE A 475 7.52 0.52 18.73
C ILE A 475 6.73 0.92 19.98
N VAL A 476 7.22 1.94 20.70
CA VAL A 476 6.38 2.75 21.58
C VAL A 476 5.72 3.80 20.72
N SER A 477 4.39 3.73 20.54
CA SER A 477 3.66 4.74 19.77
C SER A 477 3.51 6.05 20.53
N GLN A 478 3.27 5.96 21.83
CA GLN A 478 3.13 7.12 22.72
C GLN A 478 3.36 6.73 24.19
N VAL A 479 3.54 7.71 25.04
CA VAL A 479 3.60 7.56 26.48
C VAL A 479 2.43 8.31 27.12
N LEU A 480 1.55 7.56 27.78
CA LEU A 480 0.43 8.10 28.55
C LEU A 480 0.96 8.60 29.90
N ALA A 481 0.79 9.88 30.18
CA ALA A 481 1.35 10.50 31.36
C ALA A 481 0.87 9.84 32.66
N SER A 482 1.82 9.50 33.53
CA SER A 482 1.58 8.96 34.87
C SER A 482 2.79 9.27 35.75
N GLU A 483 2.62 9.24 37.09
CA GLU A 483 3.72 9.47 38.03
C GLU A 483 4.87 8.46 37.87
N VAL A 484 4.56 7.21 37.41
CA VAL A 484 5.54 6.13 37.25
C VAL A 484 6.41 6.24 36.00
N ASN A 485 6.06 7.12 35.05
CA ASN A 485 6.81 7.28 33.80
C ASN A 485 7.33 8.70 33.54
N ILE A 486 7.43 9.51 34.60
CA ILE A 486 7.96 10.89 34.53
C ILE A 486 9.36 10.88 33.90
N GLY A 487 9.57 11.75 32.90
CA GLY A 487 10.83 11.92 32.17
C GLY A 487 10.92 11.08 30.89
N TYR A 488 9.92 10.24 30.60
CA TYR A 488 9.86 9.41 29.39
C TYR A 488 8.82 9.90 28.35
N GLU A 489 8.26 11.08 28.53
CA GLU A 489 7.17 11.63 27.71
C GLU A 489 7.54 11.76 26.22
N HIS A 490 8.84 11.81 25.91
CA HIS A 490 9.33 11.99 24.53
C HIS A 490 9.71 10.68 23.83
N MET A 491 9.45 9.53 24.48
CA MET A 491 9.84 8.21 23.94
C MET A 491 8.89 7.67 22.87
N GLY A 492 7.95 8.49 22.37
CA GLY A 492 7.06 8.09 21.26
C GLY A 492 7.79 7.87 19.95
N ASN A 493 7.22 7.00 19.10
CA ASN A 493 7.69 6.65 17.76
C ASN A 493 9.09 5.99 17.70
N GLN A 494 9.53 5.35 18.80
CA GLN A 494 10.82 4.67 18.89
C GLN A 494 10.68 3.16 18.92
N GLN A 495 11.58 2.47 18.23
CA GLN A 495 11.64 1.00 18.26
C GLN A 495 12.23 0.51 19.58
N VAL A 496 11.51 -0.39 20.25
CA VAL A 496 12.05 -1.15 21.38
C VAL A 496 12.76 -2.41 20.87
N MET A 497 13.99 -2.63 21.35
CA MET A 497 14.85 -3.73 20.92
C MET A 497 14.85 -4.88 21.90
N LYS A 498 14.97 -4.58 23.21
CA LYS A 498 15.06 -5.60 24.24
C LYS A 498 14.28 -5.23 25.50
N LEU A 499 13.90 -6.26 26.25
CA LEU A 499 13.41 -6.17 27.62
C LEU A 499 14.32 -7.02 28.53
N ASN A 500 14.87 -6.40 29.58
CA ASN A 500 15.81 -7.02 30.52
C ASN A 500 16.91 -7.83 29.81
N GLY A 501 17.51 -7.26 28.73
CA GLY A 501 18.55 -7.87 27.92
C GLY A 501 18.08 -8.92 26.91
N THR A 502 16.79 -9.32 26.92
CA THR A 502 16.21 -10.28 25.98
C THR A 502 15.70 -9.58 24.72
N LEU A 503 16.16 -10.00 23.54
CA LEU A 503 15.74 -9.44 22.25
C LEU A 503 14.26 -9.71 21.99
N ILE A 504 13.51 -8.68 21.66
CA ILE A 504 12.08 -8.75 21.34
C ILE A 504 11.89 -9.24 19.90
N LYS A 505 11.12 -10.31 19.70
CA LYS A 505 10.82 -10.91 18.38
C LYS A 505 9.59 -10.26 17.73
N ASN A 506 8.56 -10.02 18.53
CA ASN A 506 7.28 -9.44 18.14
C ASN A 506 6.51 -8.98 19.39
N ILE A 507 5.33 -8.40 19.20
CA ILE A 507 4.55 -7.88 20.34
C ILE A 507 4.02 -8.98 21.26
N HIS A 508 3.71 -10.18 20.77
CA HIS A 508 3.34 -11.34 21.59
C HIS A 508 4.50 -11.77 22.50
N HIS A 509 5.71 -11.80 21.94
CA HIS A 509 6.91 -12.10 22.74
C HIS A 509 7.15 -11.04 23.80
N LEU A 510 6.96 -9.75 23.47
CA LEU A 510 7.06 -8.68 24.47
C LEU A 510 6.02 -8.85 25.58
N ALA A 511 4.76 -9.14 25.25
CA ALA A 511 3.71 -9.38 26.24
C ALA A 511 4.07 -10.56 27.16
N HIS A 512 4.59 -11.67 26.59
CA HIS A 512 5.05 -12.82 27.35
C HIS A 512 6.21 -12.48 28.28
N LEU A 513 7.22 -11.73 27.82
CA LEU A 513 8.35 -11.30 28.64
C LEU A 513 7.90 -10.43 29.82
N VAL A 514 6.94 -9.53 29.61
CA VAL A 514 6.35 -8.69 30.66
C VAL A 514 5.60 -9.56 31.67
N ASP A 515 4.75 -10.49 31.21
CA ASP A 515 3.92 -11.35 32.07
C ASP A 515 4.75 -12.33 32.90
N THR A 516 5.91 -12.75 32.41
CA THR A 516 6.80 -13.71 33.09
C THR A 516 7.94 -13.06 33.87
N CYS A 517 8.01 -11.71 33.84
CA CYS A 517 9.07 -11.00 34.53
C CYS A 517 8.98 -11.18 36.05
N GLN A 518 10.12 -11.50 36.65
CA GLN A 518 10.30 -11.63 38.12
C GLN A 518 11.31 -10.61 38.67
N ASP A 519 11.89 -9.82 37.78
CA ASP A 519 12.86 -8.79 38.17
C ASP A 519 12.15 -7.59 38.79
N LYS A 520 12.86 -6.90 39.67
CA LYS A 520 12.36 -5.68 40.31
C LYS A 520 12.11 -4.58 39.28
N PHE A 521 12.92 -4.51 38.25
CA PHE A 521 12.85 -3.48 37.23
C PHE A 521 12.55 -4.06 35.86
N LEU A 522 11.68 -3.38 35.09
CA LEU A 522 11.53 -3.55 33.65
C LEU A 522 12.47 -2.57 32.97
N THR A 523 13.49 -3.09 32.28
CA THR A 523 14.46 -2.29 31.53
C THR A 523 14.22 -2.49 30.04
N PHE A 524 13.63 -1.51 29.39
CA PHE A 524 13.45 -1.47 27.95
C PHE A 524 14.66 -0.80 27.29
N GLU A 525 15.33 -1.50 26.40
CA GLU A 525 16.40 -0.98 25.55
C GLU A 525 15.83 -0.61 24.18
N PHE A 526 15.99 0.64 23.78
CA PHE A 526 15.52 1.15 22.51
C PHE A 526 16.65 1.21 21.48
N GLU A 527 16.31 1.46 20.24
CA GLU A 527 17.28 1.83 19.22
C GLU A 527 18.00 3.13 19.65
N ASP A 528 19.25 3.31 19.21
CA ASP A 528 20.11 4.44 19.59
C ASP A 528 20.51 4.49 21.09
N ASP A 529 20.49 3.31 21.75
CA ASP A 529 20.95 3.10 23.14
C ASP A 529 20.15 3.88 24.21
N PHE A 530 18.93 4.30 23.93
CA PHE A 530 18.03 4.84 24.93
C PHE A 530 17.51 3.73 25.86
N LEU A 531 17.31 4.10 27.14
CA LEU A 531 16.80 3.20 28.17
C LEU A 531 15.56 3.79 28.85
N VAL A 532 14.56 2.93 29.05
CA VAL A 532 13.44 3.21 29.96
C VAL A 532 13.45 2.15 31.05
N VAL A 533 13.50 2.58 32.29
CA VAL A 533 13.52 1.69 33.46
C VAL A 533 12.34 2.00 34.35
N LEU A 534 11.51 1.00 34.61
CA LEU A 534 10.32 1.10 35.44
C LEU A 534 10.44 0.17 36.63
N ASP A 535 10.02 0.58 37.83
CA ASP A 535 9.81 -0.33 38.95
C ASP A 535 8.57 -1.17 38.68
N TRP A 536 8.72 -2.50 38.71
CA TRP A 536 7.65 -3.42 38.30
C TRP A 536 6.43 -3.38 39.22
N GLU A 537 6.65 -3.26 40.54
CA GLU A 537 5.55 -3.20 41.50
C GLU A 537 4.75 -1.89 41.34
N GLU A 538 5.44 -0.77 41.17
CA GLU A 538 4.81 0.53 40.92
C GLU A 538 4.09 0.57 39.57
N ALA A 539 4.67 -0.01 38.51
CA ALA A 539 4.06 -0.12 37.18
C ALA A 539 2.75 -0.91 37.20
N VAL A 540 2.72 -2.05 37.92
CA VAL A 540 1.51 -2.84 38.09
C VAL A 540 0.45 -2.09 38.90
N ALA A 541 0.84 -1.44 39.99
CA ALA A 541 -0.06 -0.69 40.85
C ALA A 541 -0.73 0.49 40.09
N ALA A 542 0.03 1.21 39.27
CA ALA A 542 -0.47 2.35 38.48
C ALA A 542 -1.40 1.95 37.33
N SER A 543 -1.36 0.70 36.88
CA SER A 543 -2.06 0.24 35.67
C SER A 543 -3.57 0.54 35.67
N SER A 544 -4.25 0.32 36.82
CA SER A 544 -5.70 0.59 36.97
C SER A 544 -6.05 2.07 36.88
N ASP A 545 -5.20 2.94 37.39
CA ASP A 545 -5.44 4.38 37.42
C ASP A 545 -5.15 4.99 36.06
N ILE A 546 -4.08 4.54 35.36
CA ILE A 546 -3.79 4.89 33.96
C ILE A 546 -4.98 4.50 33.05
N GLN A 547 -5.54 3.29 33.22
CA GLN A 547 -6.71 2.90 32.44
C GLN A 547 -7.91 3.82 32.65
N LYS A 548 -8.19 4.21 33.88
CA LYS A 548 -9.33 5.10 34.21
C LYS A 548 -9.09 6.52 33.69
N GLU A 549 -7.91 7.05 33.93
CA GLU A 549 -7.56 8.43 33.56
C GLU A 549 -7.59 8.66 32.06
N HIS A 550 -7.07 7.70 31.31
CA HIS A 550 -7.01 7.75 29.84
C HIS A 550 -8.18 7.05 29.14
N ALA A 551 -9.21 6.60 29.89
CA ALA A 551 -10.41 5.92 29.37
C ALA A 551 -10.10 4.71 28.48
N ILE A 552 -9.13 3.90 28.86
CA ILE A 552 -8.66 2.73 28.12
C ILE A 552 -9.47 1.49 28.52
N PRO A 553 -10.07 0.75 27.57
CA PRO A 553 -10.91 -0.39 27.88
C PRO A 553 -10.11 -1.62 28.37
N SER A 554 -8.88 -1.80 27.91
CA SER A 554 -7.98 -2.89 28.26
C SER A 554 -6.52 -2.46 28.10
N VAL A 555 -5.61 -2.99 28.93
CA VAL A 555 -4.16 -2.77 28.80
C VAL A 555 -3.53 -3.49 27.62
N ARG A 556 -4.26 -4.40 26.98
CA ARG A 556 -3.78 -5.13 25.80
C ARG A 556 -4.93 -5.45 24.85
N SER A 557 -4.60 -5.65 23.58
CA SER A 557 -5.51 -6.16 22.56
C SER A 557 -5.88 -7.63 22.83
N SER A 558 -7.01 -8.08 22.32
CA SER A 558 -7.57 -9.40 22.59
C SER A 558 -6.69 -10.56 22.09
N ASP A 559 -5.97 -10.36 20.98
CA ASP A 559 -5.02 -11.32 20.43
C ASP A 559 -3.86 -11.63 21.38
N LEU A 560 -3.39 -10.63 22.15
CA LEU A 560 -2.32 -10.82 23.15
C LEU A 560 -2.78 -11.54 24.44
N SER A 561 -4.04 -11.96 24.51
CA SER A 561 -4.55 -12.78 25.60
C SER A 561 -4.30 -14.28 25.37
N GLU A 562 -3.95 -14.67 24.16
CA GLU A 562 -3.56 -16.04 23.84
C GLU A 562 -2.12 -16.32 24.32
N PRO A 563 -1.82 -17.57 24.78
CA PRO A 563 -0.46 -17.91 25.20
C PRO A 563 0.54 -17.75 24.05
N TYR A 564 1.69 -17.16 24.34
CA TYR A 564 2.78 -17.07 23.38
C TYR A 564 3.33 -18.46 23.03
N VAL A 565 3.45 -18.76 21.74
CA VAL A 565 4.08 -19.98 21.21
C VAL A 565 5.30 -19.57 20.39
N ASP A 566 6.48 -20.03 20.79
CA ASP A 566 7.72 -19.78 20.02
C ASP A 566 7.80 -20.75 18.84
N THR A 567 7.34 -20.31 17.68
CA THR A 567 7.30 -21.10 16.44
C THR A 567 8.70 -21.48 15.91
N ASN A 568 9.75 -20.81 16.38
CA ASN A 568 11.13 -21.09 15.92
C ASN A 568 11.78 -22.35 16.52
N HIS A 569 11.18 -22.95 17.54
CA HIS A 569 11.68 -24.20 18.12
C HIS A 569 11.19 -25.47 17.40
N GLU A 570 10.13 -25.40 16.59
CA GLU A 570 9.58 -26.58 15.91
C GLU A 570 10.29 -26.94 14.60
N VAL A 571 10.99 -26.01 13.96
CA VAL A 571 11.69 -26.28 12.69
C VAL A 571 12.97 -27.11 12.87
N GLN A 572 13.52 -27.20 14.09
CA GLN A 572 14.73 -28.01 14.34
C GLN A 572 14.47 -29.50 14.65
N ASN A 573 13.22 -29.92 14.84
CA ASN A 573 12.91 -31.30 15.25
C ASN A 573 12.15 -32.15 14.22
N GLN A 574 11.85 -31.66 13.03
CA GLN A 574 11.30 -32.45 11.91
C GLN A 574 12.36 -32.71 10.84
N GLY A 575 13.48 -33.27 11.24
CA GLY A 575 14.40 -33.97 10.36
C GLY A 575 13.80 -35.31 9.98
N GLU A 576 12.81 -35.34 9.08
CA GLU A 576 12.41 -36.58 8.41
C GLU A 576 13.43 -36.95 7.36
N ASP A 577 14.01 -38.11 7.59
CA ASP A 577 14.93 -38.89 6.77
C ASP A 577 14.30 -39.18 5.37
N PHE A 578 14.55 -38.29 4.41
CA PHE A 578 14.28 -38.56 2.98
C PHE A 578 15.57 -38.97 2.31
N GLY A 579 15.59 -40.26 1.94
CA GLY A 579 16.69 -40.94 1.28
C GLY A 579 17.26 -40.22 0.07
N ASP A 580 18.58 -40.32 -0.04
CA ASP A 580 19.51 -39.98 -1.10
C ASP A 580 18.92 -39.57 -2.45
N SER A 581 18.77 -38.26 -2.65
CA SER A 581 18.92 -37.57 -3.92
C SER A 581 19.44 -36.16 -3.61
N PRO A 582 20.46 -35.64 -4.33
CA PRO A 582 21.03 -34.35 -4.02
C PRO A 582 20.13 -33.21 -4.54
N VAL A 583 19.00 -33.01 -3.86
CA VAL A 583 18.23 -31.77 -3.94
C VAL A 583 18.67 -30.94 -2.74
N THR A 584 19.65 -30.11 -2.94
CA THR A 584 20.03 -29.11 -1.94
C THR A 584 18.87 -28.10 -1.83
N ASN A 585 18.03 -28.25 -0.82
CA ASN A 585 17.18 -27.17 -0.35
C ASN A 585 18.10 -26.09 0.21
N PHE A 586 18.48 -25.12 -0.62
CA PHE A 586 19.11 -23.90 -0.16
C PHE A 586 17.99 -22.93 0.24
N GLU A 587 17.88 -22.64 1.52
CA GLU A 587 17.35 -21.36 1.96
C GLU A 587 18.21 -20.30 1.23
N LEU A 588 17.59 -19.56 0.32
CA LEU A 588 18.21 -18.39 -0.28
C LEU A 588 18.43 -17.40 0.86
N GLY A 589 19.66 -17.32 1.35
CA GLY A 589 20.06 -16.28 2.30
C GLY A 589 19.68 -14.90 1.74
N VAL A 590 19.54 -13.91 2.62
CA VAL A 590 19.19 -12.51 2.26
C VAL A 590 20.34 -11.85 1.49
N ASP A 591 20.91 -12.53 0.52
CA ASP A 591 22.01 -12.05 -0.30
C ASP A 591 21.47 -11.27 -1.50
N CYS A 592 22.18 -10.18 -1.83
CA CYS A 592 21.86 -9.34 -2.97
C CYS A 592 22.06 -10.14 -4.26
N MET A 593 20.96 -10.44 -4.99
CA MET A 593 21.02 -11.06 -6.31
C MET A 593 21.13 -10.01 -7.40
N LEU A 594 21.94 -10.29 -8.41
CA LEU A 594 22.21 -9.41 -9.53
C LEU A 594 21.62 -9.98 -10.83
N TRP A 595 21.20 -9.10 -11.73
CA TRP A 595 20.68 -9.48 -13.04
C TRP A 595 21.83 -9.65 -14.05
N ALA A 596 21.77 -10.65 -14.92
CA ALA A 596 22.73 -10.87 -16.01
C ALA A 596 22.18 -10.47 -17.37
#